data_b2e7ae71a150867f8da2122d67e0dadc
#
_entry.id   b2e7ae71a150867f8da2122d67e0dadc
#
_cell.length_a   1.000
_cell.length_b   1.000
_cell.length_c   1.000
_cell.angle_alpha   90.00
_cell.angle_beta   90.00
_cell.angle_gamma   90.00
#
_symmetry.space_group_name_H-M   'P 1'
#
loop_
_entity.id
_entity.type
_entity.pdbx_description
1 polymer ?
#
loop_
_entity_poly.entity_id
_entity_poly.type
_entity_poly.pdbx_seq_one_letter_code
_entity_poly.pdbx_strand_id
1 'polypeptide(L)'
;MNKTNFHTHNYRCEHAIGNVEDYVKVAIKEGYTELGISDHAPMPEYYENNRMKEEDLDRYLKEIEEAQEKYGDKIKIYKSLEIEYFPEFLEKYDKYRKKLDYLVLGLHAFRKPGDNTNYNAWKIKTGEDVLDYAKYMAEAIESGKFDYIAHPDLYVINYRNWDESCEKAAHIISEAAEKMDVPLEVNANGIRKSFERHPDWDRYMYPYKEFWEIVKQYNVRTIIGSDAHDFNRMEDREMEIAREFAREIGLNVIESIF
;
A
#
# COMPACT_ATOMS: atom_id res chain seq x y z
N MET A 1 -16.76 -11.81 -10.44
CA MET A 1 -15.80 -10.82 -9.93
C MET A 1 -14.45 -11.51 -9.88
N ASN A 2 -13.47 -11.00 -10.63
CA ASN A 2 -12.12 -11.55 -10.60
C ASN A 2 -11.49 -11.28 -9.23
N LYS A 3 -10.80 -12.27 -8.69
CA LYS A 3 -10.12 -12.12 -7.40
C LYS A 3 -8.68 -11.71 -7.68
N THR A 4 -8.30 -10.53 -7.23
CA THR A 4 -6.99 -9.94 -7.47
C THR A 4 -6.38 -9.41 -6.17
N ASN A 5 -5.05 -9.39 -6.11
CA ASN A 5 -4.30 -8.80 -5.01
C ASN A 5 -2.96 -8.28 -5.53
N PHE A 6 -2.69 -6.98 -5.32
CA PHE A 6 -1.50 -6.31 -5.81
C PHE A 6 -0.55 -5.88 -4.70
N HIS A 7 -0.81 -6.30 -3.42
CA HIS A 7 -0.01 -5.92 -2.27
C HIS A 7 0.38 -7.13 -1.42
N THR A 8 1.62 -7.60 -1.62
CA THR A 8 2.18 -8.75 -0.88
C THR A 8 3.67 -8.55 -0.63
N HIS A 9 4.15 -9.07 0.50
CA HIS A 9 5.54 -9.01 0.93
C HIS A 9 6.14 -10.39 1.06
N ASN A 10 7.46 -10.52 0.95
CA ASN A 10 8.16 -11.77 1.17
C ASN A 10 9.32 -11.59 2.16
N TYR A 11 10.04 -12.66 2.46
CA TYR A 11 11.08 -12.67 3.50
C TYR A 11 12.19 -11.62 3.33
N ARG A 12 12.33 -10.99 2.14
CA ARG A 12 13.41 -10.03 1.87
C ARG A 12 13.23 -8.70 2.59
N CYS A 13 12.01 -8.35 2.95
CA CYS A 13 11.78 -7.17 3.80
C CYS A 13 12.13 -7.42 5.28
N GLU A 14 12.67 -8.59 5.63
CA GLU A 14 13.14 -8.98 6.97
C GLU A 14 12.05 -9.11 8.04
N HIS A 15 10.78 -8.89 7.70
CA HIS A 15 9.64 -9.01 8.63
C HIS A 15 8.42 -9.71 8.03
N ALA A 16 8.56 -10.26 6.84
CA ALA A 16 7.61 -11.18 6.23
C ALA A 16 8.18 -12.59 6.14
N ILE A 17 7.33 -13.58 5.90
CA ILE A 17 7.70 -14.98 5.70
C ILE A 17 7.29 -15.46 4.32
N GLY A 18 7.94 -16.52 3.84
CA GLY A 18 7.70 -17.11 2.53
C GLY A 18 8.46 -16.42 1.40
N ASN A 19 8.62 -17.14 0.32
CA ASN A 19 9.21 -16.66 -0.92
C ASN A 19 8.13 -16.35 -1.97
N VAL A 20 8.51 -15.88 -3.16
CA VAL A 20 7.58 -15.56 -4.25
C VAL A 20 6.66 -16.75 -4.59
N GLU A 21 7.22 -17.95 -4.68
CA GLU A 21 6.48 -19.15 -5.05
C GLU A 21 5.41 -19.54 -4.01
N ASP A 22 5.66 -19.30 -2.71
CA ASP A 22 4.69 -19.58 -1.65
C ASP A 22 3.43 -18.72 -1.81
N TYR A 23 3.59 -17.43 -2.09
CA TYR A 23 2.46 -16.52 -2.39
C TYR A 23 1.70 -16.93 -3.66
N VAL A 24 2.41 -17.28 -4.73
CA VAL A 24 1.80 -17.73 -5.98
C VAL A 24 0.98 -19.01 -5.79
N LYS A 25 1.49 -19.99 -5.04
CA LYS A 25 0.76 -21.23 -4.76
C LYS A 25 -0.51 -21.00 -3.96
N VAL A 26 -0.45 -20.11 -2.96
CA VAL A 26 -1.64 -19.75 -2.19
C VAL A 26 -2.62 -18.97 -3.05
N ALA A 27 -2.16 -18.03 -3.85
CA ALA A 27 -3.03 -17.29 -4.78
C ALA A 27 -3.80 -18.23 -5.72
N ILE A 28 -3.13 -19.19 -6.33
CA ILE A 28 -3.77 -20.19 -7.20
C ILE A 28 -4.79 -21.01 -6.42
N LYS A 29 -4.43 -21.49 -5.23
CA LYS A 29 -5.31 -22.29 -4.37
C LYS A 29 -6.58 -21.52 -3.97
N GLU A 30 -6.45 -20.25 -3.66
CA GLU A 30 -7.54 -19.38 -3.25
C GLU A 30 -8.32 -18.77 -4.44
N GLY A 31 -7.95 -19.13 -5.67
CA GLY A 31 -8.68 -18.73 -6.90
C GLY A 31 -8.43 -17.32 -7.36
N TYR A 32 -7.27 -16.74 -7.05
CA TYR A 32 -6.86 -15.46 -7.60
C TYR A 32 -6.56 -15.58 -9.09
N THR A 33 -6.96 -14.58 -9.87
CA THR A 33 -6.67 -14.47 -11.30
C THR A 33 -5.45 -13.61 -11.59
N GLU A 34 -5.15 -12.66 -10.69
CA GLU A 34 -4.01 -11.75 -10.79
C GLU A 34 -3.35 -11.58 -9.42
N LEU A 35 -2.02 -11.62 -9.41
CA LEU A 35 -1.21 -11.43 -8.20
C LEU A 35 -0.05 -10.50 -8.48
N GLY A 36 0.07 -9.45 -7.69
CA GLY A 36 1.25 -8.60 -7.65
C GLY A 36 2.18 -9.02 -6.50
N ILE A 37 3.46 -9.11 -6.81
CA ILE A 37 4.53 -9.28 -5.82
C ILE A 37 5.20 -7.93 -5.65
N SER A 38 5.00 -7.29 -4.47
CA SER A 38 5.31 -5.87 -4.23
C SER A 38 6.09 -5.63 -2.94
N ASP A 39 7.11 -6.46 -2.69
CA ASP A 39 7.90 -6.35 -1.46
C ASP A 39 8.51 -4.94 -1.29
N HIS A 40 8.84 -4.59 -0.05
CA HIS A 40 9.46 -3.31 0.27
C HIS A 40 10.76 -3.09 -0.51
N ALA A 41 10.81 -2.00 -1.26
CA ALA A 41 11.94 -1.64 -2.09
C ALA A 41 13.21 -1.39 -1.28
N PRO A 42 14.40 -1.61 -1.89
CA PRO A 42 15.65 -1.17 -1.31
C PRO A 42 15.66 0.35 -1.09
N MET A 43 15.99 0.76 0.14
CA MET A 43 16.10 2.16 0.55
C MET A 43 17.52 2.45 1.06
N PRO A 44 17.98 3.70 1.04
CA PRO A 44 19.28 4.05 1.61
C PRO A 44 19.40 3.66 3.09
N GLU A 45 20.64 3.41 3.56
CA GLU A 45 20.95 2.92 4.90
C GLU A 45 20.43 3.81 6.06
N TYR A 46 20.19 5.10 5.80
CA TYR A 46 19.58 6.01 6.80
C TYR A 46 18.08 5.83 6.97
N TYR A 47 17.46 5.01 6.12
CA TYR A 47 16.08 4.60 6.27
C TYR A 47 16.04 3.31 7.09
N GLU A 48 15.12 3.24 8.06
CA GLU A 48 15.01 2.12 9.02
C GLU A 48 15.11 0.75 8.35
N ASN A 49 15.66 -0.23 9.06
CA ASN A 49 15.67 -1.65 8.71
C ASN A 49 14.24 -2.12 8.30
N ASN A 50 14.11 -3.30 7.79
CA ASN A 50 12.86 -3.88 7.28
C ASN A 50 12.55 -3.49 5.82
N ARG A 51 13.58 -3.44 5.00
CA ARG A 51 13.49 -3.27 3.55
C ARG A 51 14.41 -4.28 2.86
N MET A 52 14.08 -4.64 1.62
CA MET A 52 14.95 -5.44 0.78
C MET A 52 16.31 -4.76 0.62
N LYS A 53 17.38 -5.54 0.58
CA LYS A 53 18.72 -5.02 0.26
C LYS A 53 18.86 -4.79 -1.24
N GLU A 54 19.61 -3.76 -1.63
CA GLU A 54 19.85 -3.45 -3.05
C GLU A 54 20.44 -4.63 -3.82
N GLU A 55 21.31 -5.43 -3.18
CA GLU A 55 21.94 -6.61 -3.74
C GLU A 55 20.98 -7.78 -4.02
N ASP A 56 19.81 -7.79 -3.36
CA ASP A 56 18.79 -8.82 -3.54
C ASP A 56 17.78 -8.49 -4.65
N LEU A 57 17.75 -7.27 -5.14
CA LEU A 57 16.73 -6.80 -6.09
C LEU A 57 16.70 -7.62 -7.39
N ASP A 58 17.86 -7.83 -8.01
CA ASP A 58 17.90 -8.57 -9.29
C ASP A 58 17.49 -10.04 -9.10
N ARG A 59 17.82 -10.65 -7.97
CA ARG A 59 17.37 -11.99 -7.62
C ARG A 59 15.86 -12.04 -7.37
N TYR A 60 15.32 -11.04 -6.67
CA TYR A 60 13.89 -10.90 -6.43
C TYR A 60 13.11 -10.84 -7.75
N LEU A 61 13.53 -9.99 -8.67
CA LEU A 61 12.88 -9.86 -9.99
C LEU A 61 12.96 -11.16 -10.78
N LYS A 62 14.11 -11.84 -10.75
CA LYS A 62 14.29 -13.14 -11.41
C LYS A 62 13.36 -14.23 -10.85
N GLU A 63 13.18 -14.31 -9.53
CA GLU A 63 12.25 -15.28 -8.93
C GLU A 63 10.80 -15.02 -9.35
N ILE A 64 10.41 -13.75 -9.57
CA ILE A 64 9.08 -13.45 -10.11
C ILE A 64 8.97 -13.89 -11.57
N GLU A 65 9.99 -13.66 -12.38
CA GLU A 65 10.04 -14.12 -13.78
C GLU A 65 9.96 -15.65 -13.87
N GLU A 66 10.69 -16.36 -13.02
CA GLU A 66 10.61 -17.84 -12.92
C GLU A 66 9.20 -18.31 -12.52
N ALA A 67 8.53 -17.57 -11.63
CA ALA A 67 7.14 -17.85 -11.26
C ALA A 67 6.15 -17.55 -12.39
N GLN A 68 6.36 -16.47 -13.15
CA GLN A 68 5.58 -16.14 -14.35
C GLN A 68 5.70 -17.25 -15.41
N GLU A 69 6.92 -17.74 -15.68
CA GLU A 69 7.14 -18.86 -16.61
C GLU A 69 6.46 -20.15 -16.14
N LYS A 70 6.51 -20.45 -14.86
CA LYS A 70 6.01 -21.69 -14.28
C LYS A 70 4.50 -21.76 -14.11
N TYR A 71 3.87 -20.63 -13.79
CA TYR A 71 2.48 -20.55 -13.36
C TYR A 71 1.60 -19.65 -14.23
N GLY A 72 2.15 -19.03 -15.29
CA GLY A 72 1.44 -18.05 -16.11
C GLY A 72 0.23 -18.59 -16.86
N ASP A 73 0.09 -19.92 -16.98
CA ASP A 73 -1.11 -20.60 -17.50
C ASP A 73 -2.27 -20.62 -16.47
N LYS A 74 -2.02 -20.35 -15.20
CA LYS A 74 -2.99 -20.43 -14.09
C LYS A 74 -3.33 -19.09 -13.50
N ILE A 75 -2.37 -18.16 -13.43
CA ILE A 75 -2.51 -16.86 -12.79
C ILE A 75 -1.59 -15.84 -13.46
N LYS A 76 -2.06 -14.61 -13.64
CA LYS A 76 -1.17 -13.52 -14.02
C LYS A 76 -0.38 -13.03 -12.80
N ILE A 77 0.93 -12.94 -12.95
CA ILE A 77 1.83 -12.50 -11.89
C ILE A 77 2.54 -11.24 -12.36
N TYR A 78 2.60 -10.23 -11.50
CA TYR A 78 3.18 -8.93 -11.82
C TYR A 78 4.34 -8.59 -10.88
N LYS A 79 5.37 -7.96 -11.45
CA LYS A 79 6.55 -7.46 -10.74
C LYS A 79 6.29 -6.08 -10.20
N SER A 80 6.47 -5.88 -8.89
CA SER A 80 6.33 -4.58 -8.27
C SER A 80 7.24 -4.42 -7.07
N LEU A 81 7.21 -3.21 -6.51
CA LEU A 81 7.79 -2.83 -5.23
C LEU A 81 6.87 -1.84 -4.53
N GLU A 82 6.73 -1.97 -3.21
CA GLU A 82 6.22 -0.90 -2.37
C GLU A 82 7.38 -0.01 -1.92
N ILE A 83 7.29 1.29 -2.16
CA ILE A 83 8.38 2.23 -1.93
C ILE A 83 7.89 3.53 -1.31
N GLU A 84 8.77 4.17 -0.52
CA GLU A 84 8.57 5.51 0.00
C GLU A 84 8.73 6.58 -1.10
N TYR A 85 8.16 7.77 -0.88
CA TYR A 85 8.42 8.93 -1.71
C TYR A 85 9.49 9.82 -1.11
N PHE A 86 10.51 10.14 -1.93
CA PHE A 86 11.49 11.19 -1.67
C PHE A 86 11.80 11.93 -2.98
N PRO A 87 11.69 13.27 -3.02
CA PRO A 87 11.91 14.05 -4.24
C PRO A 87 13.27 13.81 -4.90
N GLU A 88 14.30 13.50 -4.12
CA GLU A 88 15.65 13.20 -4.62
C GLU A 88 15.78 11.85 -5.34
N PHE A 89 14.73 11.00 -5.27
CA PHE A 89 14.75 9.66 -5.88
C PHE A 89 13.92 9.52 -7.15
N LEU A 90 13.47 10.62 -7.75
CA LEU A 90 12.67 10.59 -8.98
C LEU A 90 13.32 9.77 -10.09
N GLU A 91 14.65 9.91 -10.28
CA GLU A 91 15.39 9.09 -11.25
C GLU A 91 15.47 7.60 -10.86
N LYS A 92 15.45 7.27 -9.56
CA LYS A 92 15.42 5.89 -9.07
C LYS A 92 14.08 5.25 -9.41
N TYR A 93 12.96 5.97 -9.21
CA TYR A 93 11.63 5.48 -9.60
C TYR A 93 11.55 5.23 -11.10
N ASP A 94 12.09 6.11 -11.94
CA ASP A 94 12.13 5.90 -13.39
C ASP A 94 12.97 4.67 -13.79
N LYS A 95 14.02 4.34 -13.04
CA LYS A 95 14.81 3.11 -13.25
C LYS A 95 14.01 1.87 -12.84
N TYR A 96 13.29 1.92 -11.71
CA TYR A 96 12.44 0.83 -11.25
C TYR A 96 11.28 0.58 -12.22
N ARG A 97 10.57 1.62 -12.67
CA ARG A 97 9.46 1.51 -13.62
C ARG A 97 9.85 0.84 -14.96
N LYS A 98 11.12 0.84 -15.35
CA LYS A 98 11.60 0.10 -16.52
C LYS A 98 11.72 -1.41 -16.31
N LYS A 99 11.78 -1.85 -15.07
CA LYS A 99 11.95 -3.26 -14.68
C LYS A 99 10.67 -3.86 -14.08
N LEU A 100 9.74 -3.03 -13.67
CA LEU A 100 8.51 -3.40 -12.96
C LEU A 100 7.29 -3.21 -13.85
N ASP A 101 6.23 -3.95 -13.55
CA ASP A 101 4.93 -3.80 -14.19
C ASP A 101 4.14 -2.62 -13.57
N TYR A 102 4.32 -2.38 -12.27
CA TYR A 102 3.75 -1.24 -11.54
C TYR A 102 4.61 -0.88 -10.32
N LEU A 103 4.37 0.30 -9.73
CA LEU A 103 5.06 0.78 -8.52
C LEU A 103 4.03 1.30 -7.51
N VAL A 104 4.15 0.84 -6.26
CA VAL A 104 3.24 1.19 -5.15
C VAL A 104 3.86 2.24 -4.25
N LEU A 105 3.12 3.29 -3.92
CA LEU A 105 3.50 4.20 -2.85
C LEU A 105 3.05 3.66 -1.51
N GLY A 106 4.00 3.31 -0.62
CA GLY A 106 3.76 3.09 0.80
C GLY A 106 4.38 4.23 1.60
N LEU A 107 3.58 5.23 1.98
CA LEU A 107 4.09 6.42 2.68
C LEU A 107 4.16 6.18 4.19
N HIS A 108 5.24 5.53 4.66
CA HIS A 108 5.51 5.33 6.09
C HIS A 108 6.31 6.47 6.70
N ALA A 109 6.98 7.25 5.88
CA ALA A 109 7.69 8.47 6.29
C ALA A 109 7.30 9.65 5.39
N PHE A 110 7.29 10.84 5.98
CA PHE A 110 6.97 12.09 5.29
C PHE A 110 7.95 13.20 5.71
N ARG A 111 7.96 14.27 4.96
CA ARG A 111 8.72 15.48 5.29
C ARG A 111 7.79 16.67 5.49
N LYS A 112 8.19 17.58 6.37
CA LYS A 112 7.49 18.85 6.57
C LYS A 112 8.01 19.90 5.61
N PRO A 113 7.22 20.91 5.25
CA PRO A 113 7.65 21.99 4.36
C PRO A 113 8.95 22.66 4.83
N GLY A 114 9.97 22.64 3.97
CA GLY A 114 11.27 23.24 4.26
C GLY A 114 12.18 22.45 5.22
N ASP A 115 11.78 21.22 5.58
CA ASP A 115 12.54 20.34 6.47
C ASP A 115 12.81 19.00 5.75
N ASN A 116 14.08 18.64 5.66
CA ASN A 116 14.51 17.37 5.04
C ASN A 116 14.53 16.19 6.04
N THR A 117 14.08 16.38 7.26
CA THR A 117 13.96 15.30 8.25
C THR A 117 12.83 14.35 7.86
N ASN A 118 13.11 13.04 7.90
CA ASN A 118 12.09 12.02 7.68
C ASN A 118 11.30 11.79 8.97
N TYR A 119 10.02 12.17 8.97
CA TYR A 119 9.09 11.95 10.07
C TYR A 119 8.34 10.63 9.87
N ASN A 120 8.28 9.81 10.90
CA ASN A 120 7.59 8.53 10.85
C ASN A 120 6.08 8.72 10.97
N ALA A 121 5.32 8.27 9.97
CA ALA A 121 3.85 8.39 9.93
C ALA A 121 3.15 7.69 11.11
N TRP A 122 3.74 6.63 11.65
CA TRP A 122 3.23 5.95 12.86
C TRP A 122 3.36 6.79 14.15
N LYS A 123 4.09 7.91 14.10
CA LYS A 123 4.34 8.79 15.26
C LYS A 123 3.59 10.11 15.19
N ILE A 124 2.69 10.29 14.23
CA ILE A 124 1.83 11.47 14.09
C ILE A 124 0.99 11.66 15.36
N LYS A 125 0.99 12.87 15.92
CA LYS A 125 0.28 13.21 17.16
C LYS A 125 -0.43 14.56 17.13
N THR A 126 -0.15 15.40 16.14
CA THR A 126 -0.72 16.74 16.02
C THR A 126 -1.48 16.90 14.70
N GLY A 127 -2.48 17.77 14.68
CA GLY A 127 -3.20 18.10 13.45
C GLY A 127 -2.30 18.75 12.37
N GLU A 128 -1.23 19.44 12.80
CA GLU A 128 -0.22 19.97 11.87
C GLU A 128 0.54 18.83 11.18
N ASP A 129 0.99 17.80 11.91
CA ASP A 129 1.64 16.62 11.33
C ASP A 129 0.70 15.88 10.35
N VAL A 130 -0.60 15.79 10.67
CA VAL A 130 -1.63 15.21 9.79
C VAL A 130 -1.70 15.97 8.47
N LEU A 131 -1.74 17.29 8.51
CA LEU A 131 -1.80 18.13 7.31
C LEU A 131 -0.49 18.08 6.51
N ASP A 132 0.65 18.03 7.16
CA ASP A 132 1.95 17.91 6.49
C ASP A 132 2.10 16.54 5.82
N TYR A 133 1.66 15.46 6.47
CA TYR A 133 1.57 14.14 5.84
C TYR A 133 0.70 14.15 4.59
N ALA A 134 -0.50 14.76 4.67
CA ALA A 134 -1.42 14.80 3.54
C ALA A 134 -0.87 15.60 2.35
N LYS A 135 -0.22 16.73 2.60
CA LYS A 135 0.44 17.53 1.56
C LYS A 135 1.58 16.76 0.89
N TYR A 136 2.39 16.05 1.69
CA TYR A 136 3.49 15.25 1.19
C TYR A 136 2.98 14.03 0.39
N MET A 137 1.87 13.41 0.82
CA MET A 137 1.17 12.39 0.05
C MET A 137 0.68 12.92 -1.29
N ALA A 138 0.05 14.11 -1.30
CA ALA A 138 -0.41 14.74 -2.52
C ALA A 138 0.75 15.07 -3.49
N GLU A 139 1.88 15.57 -2.98
CA GLU A 139 3.10 15.78 -3.78
C GLU A 139 3.59 14.46 -4.41
N ALA A 140 3.59 13.38 -3.63
CA ALA A 140 3.98 12.05 -4.12
C ALA A 140 3.03 11.56 -5.23
N ILE A 141 1.72 11.70 -5.06
CA ILE A 141 0.71 11.36 -6.06
C ILE A 141 0.91 12.20 -7.33
N GLU A 142 1.07 13.51 -7.19
CA GLU A 142 1.25 14.44 -8.30
C GLU A 142 2.60 14.27 -9.04
N SER A 143 3.57 13.57 -8.44
CA SER A 143 4.80 13.21 -9.12
C SER A 143 4.59 12.28 -10.32
N GLY A 144 3.45 11.58 -10.38
CA GLY A 144 3.10 10.63 -11.44
C GLY A 144 4.00 9.39 -11.49
N LYS A 145 4.66 9.04 -10.37
CA LYS A 145 5.58 7.90 -10.32
C LYS A 145 4.94 6.60 -9.87
N PHE A 146 3.77 6.66 -9.23
CA PHE A 146 3.11 5.53 -8.59
C PHE A 146 1.80 5.16 -9.30
N ASP A 147 1.54 3.87 -9.40
CA ASP A 147 0.37 3.34 -10.09
C ASP A 147 -0.84 3.18 -9.14
N TYR A 148 -0.60 3.06 -7.84
CA TYR A 148 -1.61 3.23 -6.79
C TYR A 148 -0.95 3.56 -5.43
N ILE A 149 -1.78 3.96 -4.47
CA ILE A 149 -1.36 4.39 -3.13
C ILE A 149 -1.83 3.35 -2.11
N ALA A 150 -0.89 2.75 -1.40
CA ALA A 150 -1.15 1.84 -0.30
C ALA A 150 -1.59 2.61 0.96
N HIS A 151 -2.55 2.05 1.70
CA HIS A 151 -2.99 2.54 3.02
C HIS A 151 -2.92 4.08 3.18
N PRO A 152 -3.64 4.88 2.36
CA PRO A 152 -3.52 6.35 2.34
C PRO A 152 -3.91 7.02 3.65
N ASP A 153 -4.67 6.34 4.49
CA ASP A 153 -5.16 6.78 5.80
C ASP A 153 -4.28 6.35 6.98
N LEU A 154 -3.02 5.98 6.72
CA LEU A 154 -2.06 5.56 7.74
C LEU A 154 -1.86 6.59 8.85
N TYR A 155 -2.02 7.88 8.56
CA TYR A 155 -1.85 8.98 9.52
C TYR A 155 -2.77 8.92 10.74
N VAL A 156 -3.92 8.21 10.65
CA VAL A 156 -4.87 8.10 11.77
C VAL A 156 -4.49 7.02 12.79
N ILE A 157 -3.47 6.21 12.55
CA ILE A 157 -3.10 5.08 13.42
C ILE A 157 -2.98 5.51 14.88
N ASN A 158 -2.16 6.51 15.15
CA ASN A 158 -1.91 7.02 16.50
C ASN A 158 -2.52 8.41 16.75
N TYR A 159 -3.12 9.03 15.75
CA TYR A 159 -3.92 10.23 15.86
C TYR A 159 -5.40 9.82 16.07
N ARG A 160 -5.82 9.73 17.34
CA ARG A 160 -7.05 9.01 17.69
C ARG A 160 -8.35 9.78 17.46
N ASN A 161 -8.28 11.08 17.48
CA ASN A 161 -9.47 11.90 17.32
C ASN A 161 -9.59 12.31 15.86
N TRP A 162 -10.71 11.94 15.23
CA TRP A 162 -11.05 12.51 13.94
C TRP A 162 -11.48 13.95 14.14
N ASP A 163 -10.75 14.87 13.56
CA ASP A 163 -10.97 16.31 13.66
C ASP A 163 -10.86 17.00 12.29
N GLU A 164 -10.98 18.31 12.29
CA GLU A 164 -10.89 19.13 11.08
C GLU A 164 -9.57 18.92 10.30
N SER A 165 -8.47 18.60 10.98
CA SER A 165 -7.18 18.31 10.32
C SER A 165 -7.25 16.99 9.56
N CYS A 166 -7.87 15.96 10.13
CA CYS A 166 -8.10 14.68 9.48
C CYS A 166 -9.03 14.82 8.26
N GLU A 167 -10.11 15.59 8.40
CA GLU A 167 -11.05 15.87 7.32
C GLU A 167 -10.36 16.58 6.16
N LYS A 168 -9.60 17.65 6.43
CA LYS A 168 -8.80 18.36 5.42
C LYS A 168 -7.75 17.46 4.76
N ALA A 169 -7.09 16.61 5.53
CA ALA A 169 -6.11 15.65 5.01
C ALA A 169 -6.76 14.67 4.02
N ALA A 170 -7.94 14.14 4.36
CA ALA A 170 -8.68 13.25 3.48
C ALA A 170 -9.09 13.93 2.16
N HIS A 171 -9.54 15.20 2.22
CA HIS A 171 -9.83 15.97 1.02
C HIS A 171 -8.57 16.19 0.17
N ILE A 172 -7.45 16.62 0.75
CA ILE A 172 -6.18 16.86 0.03
C ILE A 172 -5.73 15.60 -0.73
N ILE A 173 -5.76 14.45 -0.06
CA ILE A 173 -5.35 13.17 -0.66
C ILE A 173 -6.33 12.76 -1.77
N SER A 174 -7.63 12.89 -1.53
CA SER A 174 -8.67 12.52 -2.50
C SER A 174 -8.63 13.39 -3.75
N GLU A 175 -8.44 14.69 -3.61
CA GLU A 175 -8.29 15.64 -4.73
C GLU A 175 -7.08 15.31 -5.59
N ALA A 176 -5.93 15.01 -4.97
CA ALA A 176 -4.74 14.61 -5.70
C ALA A 176 -4.94 13.27 -6.43
N ALA A 177 -5.57 12.28 -5.79
CA ALA A 177 -5.86 10.97 -6.37
C ALA A 177 -6.83 11.08 -7.55
N GLU A 178 -7.91 11.86 -7.43
CA GLU A 178 -8.86 12.12 -8.52
C GLU A 178 -8.19 12.84 -9.70
N LYS A 179 -7.44 13.90 -9.42
CA LYS A 179 -6.72 14.69 -10.43
C LYS A 179 -5.74 13.85 -11.25
N MET A 180 -5.05 12.93 -10.62
CA MET A 180 -4.04 12.09 -11.25
C MET A 180 -4.58 10.73 -11.72
N ASP A 181 -5.86 10.46 -11.48
CA ASP A 181 -6.51 9.15 -11.73
C ASP A 181 -5.74 7.97 -11.11
N VAL A 182 -5.27 8.14 -9.87
CA VAL A 182 -4.49 7.15 -9.12
C VAL A 182 -5.39 6.44 -8.11
N PRO A 183 -5.50 5.09 -8.13
CA PRO A 183 -6.29 4.36 -7.16
C PRO A 183 -5.74 4.46 -5.74
N LEU A 184 -6.66 4.47 -4.75
CA LEU A 184 -6.34 4.36 -3.32
C LEU A 184 -6.66 2.95 -2.81
N GLU A 185 -5.83 2.43 -1.92
CA GLU A 185 -5.98 1.08 -1.38
C GLU A 185 -6.74 1.03 -0.06
N VAL A 186 -7.81 0.25 0.00
CA VAL A 186 -8.37 -0.28 1.25
C VAL A 186 -7.52 -1.48 1.66
N ASN A 187 -6.84 -1.36 2.80
CA ASN A 187 -5.78 -2.28 3.17
C ASN A 187 -6.18 -3.18 4.35
N ALA A 188 -6.10 -4.50 4.16
CA ALA A 188 -6.52 -5.49 5.15
C ALA A 188 -5.53 -5.65 6.32
N ASN A 189 -4.25 -5.26 6.15
CA ASN A 189 -3.25 -5.40 7.20
C ASN A 189 -3.53 -4.49 8.42
N GLY A 190 -4.10 -3.33 8.19
CA GLY A 190 -4.54 -2.46 9.28
C GLY A 190 -5.65 -3.07 10.13
N ILE A 191 -6.54 -3.84 9.51
CA ILE A 191 -7.58 -4.62 10.22
C ILE A 191 -6.93 -5.71 11.07
N ARG A 192 -5.97 -6.49 10.50
CA ARG A 192 -5.20 -7.52 11.22
C ARG A 192 -4.49 -6.94 12.44
N LYS A 193 -3.73 -5.89 12.22
CA LYS A 193 -2.98 -5.19 13.29
C LYS A 193 -3.92 -4.66 14.38
N SER A 194 -5.13 -4.25 14.02
CA SER A 194 -6.13 -3.79 15.00
C SER A 194 -6.53 -4.90 15.94
N PHE A 195 -6.91 -6.07 15.42
CA PHE A 195 -7.27 -7.21 16.26
C PHE A 195 -6.12 -7.75 17.11
N GLU A 196 -4.91 -7.69 16.59
CA GLU A 196 -3.72 -8.17 17.29
C GLU A 196 -3.23 -7.22 18.40
N ARG A 197 -3.27 -5.93 18.16
CA ARG A 197 -2.68 -4.92 19.05
C ARG A 197 -3.67 -4.18 19.91
N HIS A 198 -4.90 -4.05 19.43
CA HIS A 198 -5.94 -3.21 20.03
C HIS A 198 -7.31 -3.87 19.92
N PRO A 199 -7.49 -5.10 20.48
CA PRO A 199 -8.75 -5.84 20.34
C PRO A 199 -9.95 -5.13 20.96
N ASP A 200 -9.71 -4.19 21.88
CA ASP A 200 -10.77 -3.41 22.57
C ASP A 200 -11.08 -2.08 21.86
N TRP A 201 -10.46 -1.80 20.72
CA TRP A 201 -10.81 -0.60 19.97
C TRP A 201 -12.12 -0.81 19.20
N ASP A 202 -12.91 0.26 19.13
CA ASP A 202 -14.16 0.34 18.38
C ASP A 202 -13.93 0.70 16.88
N ARG A 203 -12.68 0.79 16.45
CA ARG A 203 -12.29 1.09 15.07
C ARG A 203 -11.04 0.31 14.65
N TYR A 204 -10.84 0.20 13.34
CA TYR A 204 -9.56 -0.29 12.79
C TYR A 204 -8.46 0.77 12.90
N MET A 205 -7.22 0.33 12.91
CA MET A 205 -6.06 1.22 12.75
C MET A 205 -6.13 1.94 11.41
N TYR A 206 -6.42 1.20 10.38
CA TYR A 206 -6.87 1.52 9.04
C TYR A 206 -7.54 0.25 8.46
N PRO A 207 -8.44 0.32 7.46
CA PRO A 207 -9.04 1.53 6.88
C PRO A 207 -9.92 2.28 7.90
N TYR A 208 -9.89 3.61 7.85
CA TYR A 208 -10.64 4.46 8.75
C TYR A 208 -11.91 4.99 8.08
N LYS A 209 -13.06 4.73 8.67
CA LYS A 209 -14.37 4.93 8.02
C LYS A 209 -14.58 6.35 7.51
N GLU A 210 -14.31 7.36 8.34
CA GLU A 210 -14.54 8.76 7.99
C GLU A 210 -13.64 9.23 6.83
N PHE A 211 -12.42 8.73 6.74
CA PHE A 211 -11.56 8.97 5.58
C PHE A 211 -12.21 8.47 4.28
N TRP A 212 -12.68 7.24 4.28
CA TRP A 212 -13.25 6.60 3.10
C TRP A 212 -14.63 7.14 2.73
N GLU A 213 -15.40 7.67 3.69
CA GLU A 213 -16.64 8.41 3.42
C GLU A 213 -16.37 9.75 2.70
N ILE A 214 -15.18 10.36 2.90
CA ILE A 214 -14.73 11.51 2.13
C ILE A 214 -14.24 11.08 0.75
N VAL A 215 -13.39 10.05 0.64
CA VAL A 215 -12.91 9.51 -0.65
C VAL A 215 -14.08 9.21 -1.59
N LYS A 216 -15.18 8.64 -1.08
CA LYS A 216 -16.39 8.36 -1.86
C LYS A 216 -17.01 9.58 -2.54
N GLN A 217 -16.76 10.78 -2.04
CA GLN A 217 -17.31 12.02 -2.62
C GLN A 217 -16.58 12.43 -3.91
N TYR A 218 -15.44 11.78 -4.19
CA TYR A 218 -14.59 12.01 -5.35
C TYR A 218 -14.70 10.87 -6.36
N ASN A 219 -14.33 11.11 -7.60
CA ASN A 219 -14.25 10.06 -8.62
C ASN A 219 -12.93 9.28 -8.51
N VAL A 220 -12.65 8.75 -7.32
CA VAL A 220 -11.43 7.98 -7.04
C VAL A 220 -11.70 6.51 -7.19
N ARG A 221 -10.84 5.82 -7.94
CA ARG A 221 -10.83 4.36 -8.02
C ARG A 221 -10.23 3.77 -6.74
N THR A 222 -10.76 2.64 -6.29
CA THR A 222 -10.30 1.96 -5.07
C THR A 222 -9.86 0.55 -5.41
N ILE A 223 -8.75 0.12 -4.82
CA ILE A 223 -8.29 -1.27 -4.87
C ILE A 223 -8.28 -1.85 -3.46
N ILE A 224 -8.41 -3.17 -3.34
CA ILE A 224 -8.33 -3.86 -2.05
C ILE A 224 -7.04 -4.67 -2.02
N GLY A 225 -6.17 -4.40 -1.06
CA GLY A 225 -4.89 -5.08 -0.89
C GLY A 225 -4.79 -5.87 0.41
N SER A 226 -4.13 -7.01 0.36
CA SER A 226 -3.89 -7.80 1.56
C SER A 226 -2.77 -7.22 2.43
N ASP A 227 -1.75 -6.66 1.81
CA ASP A 227 -0.50 -6.26 2.47
C ASP A 227 0.00 -7.40 3.39
N ALA A 228 -0.05 -8.61 2.82
CA ALA A 228 0.24 -9.82 3.58
C ALA A 228 1.75 -10.00 3.75
N HIS A 229 2.18 -10.15 5.00
CA HIS A 229 3.54 -10.48 5.41
C HIS A 229 3.69 -11.97 5.78
N ASP A 230 2.61 -12.72 5.65
CA ASP A 230 2.53 -14.17 5.75
C ASP A 230 1.63 -14.66 4.62
N PHE A 231 2.17 -15.53 3.74
CA PHE A 231 1.41 -16.06 2.59
C PHE A 231 0.13 -16.80 3.01
N ASN A 232 0.07 -17.38 4.23
CA ASN A 232 -1.14 -18.01 4.75
C ASN A 232 -2.24 -17.01 5.09
N ARG A 233 -1.90 -15.73 5.22
CA ARG A 233 -2.82 -14.63 5.55
C ARG A 233 -3.17 -13.76 4.35
N MET A 234 -2.80 -14.16 3.15
CA MET A 234 -3.12 -13.40 1.94
C MET A 234 -4.62 -13.39 1.64
N GLU A 235 -5.34 -14.43 2.03
CA GLU A 235 -6.79 -14.55 1.90
C GLU A 235 -7.39 -15.06 3.22
N ASP A 236 -7.44 -14.18 4.19
CA ASP A 236 -7.98 -14.44 5.52
C ASP A 236 -9.32 -13.69 5.73
N ARG A 237 -9.85 -13.81 6.95
CA ARG A 237 -11.07 -13.10 7.36
C ARG A 237 -10.94 -11.58 7.20
N GLU A 238 -9.78 -11.04 7.44
CA GLU A 238 -9.52 -9.61 7.37
C GLU A 238 -9.59 -9.07 5.93
N MET A 239 -9.23 -9.90 4.94
CA MET A 239 -9.48 -9.57 3.52
C MET A 239 -10.97 -9.54 3.21
N GLU A 240 -11.76 -10.44 3.77
CA GLU A 240 -13.23 -10.40 3.61
C GLU A 240 -13.83 -9.15 4.26
N ILE A 241 -13.39 -8.80 5.47
CA ILE A 241 -13.81 -7.56 6.16
C ILE A 241 -13.43 -6.32 5.32
N ALA A 242 -12.24 -6.27 4.71
CA ALA A 242 -11.85 -5.16 3.85
C ALA A 242 -12.77 -5.01 2.62
N ARG A 243 -13.17 -6.12 2.01
CA ARG A 243 -14.15 -6.11 0.90
C ARG A 243 -15.55 -5.68 1.37
N GLU A 244 -15.99 -6.14 2.54
CA GLU A 244 -17.26 -5.72 3.14
C GLU A 244 -17.27 -4.24 3.47
N PHE A 245 -16.19 -3.74 4.08
CA PHE A 245 -15.98 -2.33 4.38
C PHE A 245 -16.13 -1.46 3.12
N ALA A 246 -15.42 -1.82 2.05
CA ALA A 246 -15.48 -1.08 0.78
C ALA A 246 -16.89 -1.08 0.17
N ARG A 247 -17.59 -2.21 0.25
CA ARG A 247 -18.96 -2.37 -0.23
C ARG A 247 -19.98 -1.56 0.60
N GLU A 248 -19.85 -1.58 1.93
CA GLU A 248 -20.75 -0.85 2.83
C GLU A 248 -20.64 0.66 2.66
N ILE A 249 -19.43 1.18 2.48
CA ILE A 249 -19.22 2.59 2.15
C ILE A 249 -19.71 2.90 0.73
N GLY A 250 -19.66 1.92 -0.18
CA GLY A 250 -20.01 2.08 -1.59
C GLY A 250 -18.89 2.73 -2.41
N LEU A 251 -17.66 2.28 -2.19
CA LEU A 251 -16.47 2.72 -2.93
C LEU A 251 -16.46 2.22 -4.37
N ASN A 252 -15.81 2.95 -5.26
CA ASN A 252 -15.58 2.56 -6.65
C ASN A 252 -14.43 1.55 -6.76
N VAL A 253 -14.71 0.30 -6.36
CA VAL A 253 -13.70 -0.76 -6.35
C VAL A 253 -13.45 -1.29 -7.76
N ILE A 254 -12.18 -1.25 -8.18
CA ILE A 254 -11.71 -1.86 -9.43
C ILE A 254 -11.13 -3.25 -9.17
N GLU A 255 -11.27 -4.16 -10.13
CA GLU A 255 -10.74 -5.53 -10.04
C GLU A 255 -9.26 -5.59 -10.40
N SER A 256 -8.78 -4.71 -11.28
CA SER A 256 -7.38 -4.65 -11.71
C SER A 256 -6.92 -3.22 -11.90
N ILE A 257 -5.63 -2.97 -11.73
CA ILE A 257 -4.96 -1.70 -12.02
C ILE A 257 -4.50 -1.59 -13.47
N PHE A 258 -4.68 -2.67 -14.26
CA PHE A 258 -4.30 -2.79 -15.67
C PHE A 258 -5.49 -2.79 -16.61
#